data_5cd983d954442352182408ad770f2969
#
_entry.id   5cd983d954442352182408ad770f2969
#
_cell.length_a   1.000
_cell.length_b   1.000
_cell.length_c   1.000
_cell.angle_alpha   90.00
_cell.angle_beta   90.00
_cell.angle_gamma   90.00
#
_symmetry.space_group_name_H-M   'P 1'
#
loop_
_entity.id
_entity.type
_entity.pdbx_description
1 polymer ?
#
loop_
_entity_poly.entity_id
_entity_poly.type
_entity_poly.pdbx_seq_one_letter_code
_entity_poly.pdbx_strand_id
1 'polypeptide(L)'
;MMNILFLTIGRMESIEQHSIYPDLLRAFRNNGHNIYTVSPYEKRVGRETELIEENGVHYLYVKIGNLTKCNVIEKGISTLLIEKQFKDAICKYFSNVKFDLVLYSTPPITLCNAIEYVKKRDNAKTYLLLKDIFPQNAVDLGMLSKSGAKGILYKYFRNKEKKLYALSDRIGCMSQANVDYVLKHNPEVNSSKVEVCPNCVEPVDMSVSEEQRIAIRQKYGIPLDKKVFVYGGNLGKPQGIPFLIRCLRVAKDI
;
A
#
# COMPACT_ATOMS: atom_id res chain seq x y z
N MET A 1 -18.18 -1.56 18.20
CA MET A 1 -18.09 -0.63 17.05
C MET A 1 -16.86 0.24 17.23
N MET A 2 -16.00 0.38 16.23
CA MET A 2 -14.78 1.20 16.25
C MET A 2 -14.77 2.15 15.07
N ASN A 3 -14.13 3.31 15.22
CA ASN A 3 -13.80 4.20 14.11
C ASN A 3 -12.40 3.86 13.62
N ILE A 4 -12.28 3.34 12.41
CA ILE A 4 -11.03 2.87 11.81
C ILE A 4 -10.59 3.87 10.74
N LEU A 5 -9.40 4.44 10.91
CA LEU A 5 -8.76 5.32 9.93
C LEU A 5 -7.75 4.52 9.10
N PHE A 6 -7.92 4.46 7.79
CA PHE A 6 -6.98 3.84 6.87
C PHE A 6 -6.22 4.90 6.05
N LEU A 7 -4.89 4.86 6.12
CA LEU A 7 -4.00 5.77 5.39
C LEU A 7 -3.26 5.04 4.28
N THR A 8 -3.37 5.53 3.05
CA THR A 8 -2.69 4.96 1.88
C THR A 8 -2.26 6.04 0.90
N ILE A 9 -1.21 5.77 0.09
CA ILE A 9 -0.86 6.60 -1.07
C ILE A 9 -1.41 6.04 -2.39
N GLY A 10 -2.01 4.86 -2.37
CA GLY A 10 -2.83 4.39 -3.48
C GLY A 10 -4.19 5.10 -3.46
N ARG A 11 -4.67 5.55 -4.61
CA ARG A 11 -6.02 6.11 -4.68
C ARG A 11 -7.04 5.03 -4.35
N MET A 12 -7.89 5.30 -3.37
CA MET A 12 -9.01 4.44 -2.97
C MET A 12 -10.29 5.02 -3.57
N GLU A 13 -10.83 4.40 -4.59
CA GLU A 13 -12.05 4.91 -5.25
C GLU A 13 -13.32 4.42 -4.54
N SER A 14 -13.33 3.16 -4.14
CA SER A 14 -14.43 2.56 -3.38
C SER A 14 -13.96 1.29 -2.68
N ILE A 15 -14.48 1.00 -1.49
CA ILE A 15 -14.27 -0.29 -0.83
C ILE A 15 -15.08 -1.42 -1.46
N GLU A 16 -15.97 -1.13 -2.40
CA GLU A 16 -16.72 -2.16 -3.15
C GLU A 16 -15.90 -2.80 -4.28
N GLN A 17 -14.74 -2.22 -4.63
CA GLN A 17 -13.82 -2.85 -5.57
C GLN A 17 -13.16 -4.09 -4.95
N HIS A 18 -12.87 -5.12 -5.76
CA HIS A 18 -12.13 -6.28 -5.31
C HIS A 18 -10.62 -6.01 -5.36
N SER A 19 -10.04 -5.84 -4.19
CA SER A 19 -8.60 -5.61 -4.02
C SER A 19 -8.23 -5.74 -2.54
N ILE A 20 -6.94 -5.90 -2.25
CA ILE A 20 -6.40 -6.17 -0.90
C ILE A 20 -6.95 -5.24 0.19
N TYR A 21 -6.92 -3.93 -0.02
CA TYR A 21 -7.37 -2.97 0.99
C TYR A 21 -8.89 -2.76 0.98
N PRO A 22 -9.55 -2.61 -0.18
CA PRO A 22 -11.00 -2.58 -0.25
C PRO A 22 -11.64 -3.78 0.43
N ASP A 23 -11.19 -5.01 0.14
CA ASP A 23 -11.77 -6.23 0.75
C ASP A 23 -11.58 -6.24 2.27
N LEU A 24 -10.39 -5.84 2.76
CA LEU A 24 -10.12 -5.72 4.19
C LEU A 24 -11.05 -4.68 4.86
N LEU A 25 -11.19 -3.51 4.27
CA LEU A 25 -12.02 -2.44 4.83
C LEU A 25 -13.51 -2.79 4.77
N ARG A 26 -13.95 -3.44 3.69
CA ARG A 26 -15.32 -3.97 3.56
C ARG A 26 -15.60 -5.02 4.64
N ALA A 27 -14.65 -5.91 4.94
CA ALA A 27 -14.77 -6.87 6.02
C ALA A 27 -14.93 -6.18 7.38
N PHE A 28 -14.17 -5.12 7.66
CA PHE A 28 -14.36 -4.33 8.88
C PHE A 28 -15.75 -3.66 8.93
N ARG A 29 -16.17 -3.02 7.83
CA ARG A 29 -17.52 -2.40 7.76
C ARG A 29 -18.61 -3.44 8.01
N ASN A 30 -18.53 -4.59 7.38
CA ASN A 30 -19.50 -5.67 7.52
C ASN A 30 -19.54 -6.26 8.94
N ASN A 31 -18.47 -6.09 9.72
CA ASN A 31 -18.42 -6.42 11.15
C ASN A 31 -18.82 -5.24 12.06
N GLY A 32 -19.48 -4.21 11.52
CA GLY A 32 -20.06 -3.12 12.27
C GLY A 32 -19.10 -2.02 12.70
N HIS A 33 -17.96 -1.86 11.99
CA HIS A 33 -17.02 -0.77 12.22
C HIS A 33 -17.25 0.39 11.24
N ASN A 34 -17.01 1.63 11.69
CA ASN A 34 -17.04 2.81 10.83
C ASN A 34 -15.69 2.96 10.11
N ILE A 35 -15.71 3.16 8.81
CA ILE A 35 -14.52 3.23 7.97
C ILE A 35 -14.29 4.64 7.46
N TYR A 36 -13.09 5.13 7.70
CA TYR A 36 -12.56 6.41 7.23
C TYR A 36 -11.28 6.14 6.44
N THR A 37 -11.19 6.66 5.23
CA THR A 37 -9.99 6.50 4.40
C THR A 37 -9.37 7.84 4.10
N VAL A 38 -8.05 7.89 4.03
CA VAL A 38 -7.30 9.04 3.53
C VAL A 38 -6.41 8.57 2.40
N SER A 39 -6.67 9.07 1.21
CA SER A 39 -5.95 8.73 -0.02
C SER A 39 -5.66 9.99 -0.85
N PRO A 40 -4.68 9.97 -1.76
CA PRO A 40 -4.27 11.17 -2.47
C PRO A 40 -5.06 11.41 -3.75
N TYR A 41 -5.22 12.72 -4.08
CA TYR A 41 -5.35 13.20 -5.44
C TYR A 41 -4.02 13.82 -5.87
N GLU A 42 -3.34 13.22 -6.83
CA GLU A 42 -2.17 13.85 -7.44
C GLU A 42 -2.58 15.12 -8.19
N LYS A 43 -1.75 16.18 -8.15
CA LYS A 43 -1.99 17.47 -8.79
C LYS A 43 -2.51 17.35 -10.24
N ARG A 44 -2.00 16.40 -10.99
CA ARG A 44 -2.43 16.14 -12.38
C ARG A 44 -3.88 15.70 -12.53
N VAL A 45 -4.54 15.24 -11.46
CA VAL A 45 -5.96 14.87 -11.48
C VAL A 45 -6.87 16.09 -11.54
N GLY A 46 -6.35 17.29 -11.15
CA GLY A 46 -7.09 18.54 -11.22
C GLY A 46 -8.21 18.70 -10.18
N ARG A 47 -8.21 17.87 -9.13
CA ARG A 47 -9.22 17.94 -8.03
C ARG A 47 -8.61 18.55 -6.77
N GLU A 48 -9.46 19.18 -5.98
CA GLU A 48 -9.11 19.73 -4.67
C GLU A 48 -9.32 18.68 -3.56
N THR A 49 -8.81 18.97 -2.36
CA THR A 49 -9.06 18.15 -1.18
C THR A 49 -10.55 18.17 -0.84
N GLU A 50 -11.16 16.99 -0.76
CA GLU A 50 -12.58 16.83 -0.48
C GLU A 50 -12.86 15.60 0.38
N LEU A 51 -13.94 15.65 1.13
CA LEU A 51 -14.51 14.52 1.86
C LEU A 51 -15.78 14.08 1.17
N ILE A 52 -15.84 12.80 0.81
CA ILE A 52 -17.02 12.16 0.21
C ILE A 52 -17.49 11.07 1.17
N GLU A 53 -18.77 11.00 1.41
CA GLU A 53 -19.41 9.92 2.14
C GLU A 53 -20.23 9.07 1.17
N GLU A 54 -19.93 7.79 1.09
CA GLU A 54 -20.62 6.85 0.23
C GLU A 54 -20.72 5.49 0.90
N ASN A 55 -21.93 4.91 0.92
CA ASN A 55 -22.22 3.59 1.50
C ASN A 55 -21.74 3.43 2.96
N GLY A 56 -21.81 4.51 3.76
CA GLY A 56 -21.37 4.52 5.15
C GLY A 56 -19.84 4.53 5.33
N VAL A 57 -19.11 4.88 4.29
CA VAL A 57 -17.66 5.04 4.31
C VAL A 57 -17.29 6.48 4.02
N HIS A 58 -16.35 7.02 4.78
CA HIS A 58 -15.86 8.39 4.63
C HIS A 58 -14.54 8.40 3.87
N TYR A 59 -14.53 8.90 2.64
CA TYR A 59 -13.35 9.00 1.76
C TYR A 59 -12.81 10.42 1.77
N LEU A 60 -11.69 10.65 2.46
CA LEU A 60 -10.97 11.92 2.41
C LEU A 60 -9.88 11.84 1.34
N TYR A 61 -10.11 12.53 0.25
CA TYR A 61 -9.12 12.68 -0.82
C TYR A 61 -8.30 13.94 -0.58
N VAL A 62 -7.00 13.79 -0.52
CA VAL A 62 -6.07 14.90 -0.22
C VAL A 62 -5.31 15.28 -1.47
N LYS A 63 -5.43 16.55 -1.89
CA LYS A 63 -4.62 17.08 -2.99
C LYS A 63 -3.15 17.11 -2.58
N ILE A 64 -2.32 16.43 -3.37
CA ILE A 64 -0.86 16.35 -3.18
C ILE A 64 -0.14 16.71 -4.48
N GLY A 65 1.18 16.89 -4.42
CA GLY A 65 2.02 16.96 -5.62
C GLY A 65 2.02 15.61 -6.37
N ASN A 66 2.60 15.60 -7.60
CA ASN A 66 2.68 14.35 -8.35
C ASN A 66 3.72 13.41 -7.74
N LEU A 67 3.37 12.13 -7.61
CA LEU A 67 4.26 11.03 -7.17
C LEU A 67 4.59 10.08 -8.31
N THR A 68 3.75 10.06 -9.35
CA THR A 68 3.89 9.19 -10.51
C THR A 68 3.92 10.02 -11.79
N LYS A 69 4.59 9.51 -12.84
CA LYS A 69 4.71 10.20 -14.14
C LYS A 69 5.21 11.65 -14.03
N CYS A 70 6.16 11.91 -13.14
CA CYS A 70 6.79 13.20 -12.89
C CYS A 70 8.31 13.02 -12.78
N ASN A 71 9.06 14.14 -12.82
CA ASN A 71 10.50 14.07 -12.66
C ASN A 71 10.91 13.78 -11.20
N VAL A 72 12.18 13.43 -11.00
CA VAL A 72 12.71 13.00 -9.69
C VAL A 72 12.63 14.12 -8.63
N ILE A 73 12.82 15.35 -9.03
CA ILE A 73 12.79 16.51 -8.12
C ILE A 73 11.37 16.75 -7.63
N GLU A 74 10.40 16.80 -8.55
CA GLU A 74 8.98 16.94 -8.21
C GLU A 74 8.51 15.81 -7.31
N LYS A 75 8.86 14.56 -7.64
CA LYS A 75 8.56 13.41 -6.80
C LYS A 75 9.16 13.54 -5.40
N GLY A 76 10.40 13.99 -5.29
CA GLY A 76 11.07 14.20 -4.01
C GLY A 76 10.35 15.22 -3.14
N ILE A 77 10.03 16.40 -3.68
CA ILE A 77 9.31 17.46 -2.98
C ILE A 77 7.92 16.97 -2.56
N SER A 78 7.16 16.33 -3.47
CA SER A 78 5.84 15.80 -3.19
C SER A 78 5.89 14.75 -2.06
N THR A 79 6.90 13.87 -2.07
CA THR A 79 7.09 12.86 -1.02
C THR A 79 7.35 13.49 0.36
N LEU A 80 8.06 14.60 0.42
CA LEU A 80 8.34 15.29 1.68
C LEU A 80 7.10 16.04 2.22
N LEU A 81 6.26 16.57 1.32
CA LEU A 81 5.09 17.36 1.70
C LEU A 81 3.86 16.52 2.06
N ILE A 82 3.76 15.28 1.57
CA ILE A 82 2.57 14.44 1.74
C ILE A 82 2.17 14.24 3.20
N GLU A 83 3.16 14.08 4.09
CA GLU A 83 2.93 13.88 5.51
C GLU A 83 2.20 15.07 6.16
N LYS A 84 2.63 16.29 5.82
CA LYS A 84 1.99 17.53 6.29
C LYS A 84 0.59 17.65 5.69
N GLN A 85 0.44 17.44 4.38
CA GLN A 85 -0.83 17.57 3.68
C GLN A 85 -1.88 16.60 4.24
N PHE A 86 -1.51 15.34 4.52
CA PHE A 86 -2.40 14.37 5.13
C PHE A 86 -2.79 14.78 6.55
N LYS A 87 -1.80 15.19 7.37
CA LYS A 87 -2.07 15.67 8.73
C LYS A 87 -3.04 16.86 8.73
N ASP A 88 -2.77 17.87 7.90
CA ASP A 88 -3.58 19.10 7.83
C ASP A 88 -5.02 18.77 7.38
N ALA A 89 -5.19 17.86 6.41
CA ALA A 89 -6.50 17.40 5.97
C ALA A 89 -7.25 16.63 7.07
N ILE A 90 -6.60 15.72 7.78
CA ILE A 90 -7.19 15.00 8.91
C ILE A 90 -7.62 15.99 10.00
N CYS A 91 -6.77 16.96 10.33
CA CYS A 91 -7.10 18.01 11.31
C CYS A 91 -8.34 18.80 10.91
N LYS A 92 -8.49 19.11 9.62
CA LYS A 92 -9.60 19.92 9.10
C LYS A 92 -10.90 19.13 8.99
N TYR A 93 -10.86 17.95 8.38
CA TYR A 93 -12.08 17.22 8.00
C TYR A 93 -12.54 16.22 9.05
N PHE A 94 -11.63 15.74 9.91
CA PHE A 94 -11.92 14.75 10.95
C PHE A 94 -11.65 15.28 12.36
N SER A 95 -11.76 16.60 12.57
CA SER A 95 -11.56 17.23 13.89
C SER A 95 -12.48 16.67 14.97
N ASN A 96 -13.72 16.35 14.60
CA ASN A 96 -14.78 15.87 15.50
C ASN A 96 -14.89 14.33 15.55
N VAL A 97 -14.01 13.61 14.84
CA VAL A 97 -14.00 12.14 14.84
C VAL A 97 -12.89 11.65 15.74
N LYS A 98 -13.23 10.84 16.73
CA LYS A 98 -12.27 10.10 17.54
C LYS A 98 -12.03 8.73 16.92
N PHE A 99 -10.78 8.43 16.57
CA PHE A 99 -10.38 7.15 16.00
C PHE A 99 -9.94 6.17 17.09
N ASP A 100 -10.32 4.90 16.93
CA ASP A 100 -9.90 3.81 17.81
C ASP A 100 -8.69 3.06 17.23
N LEU A 101 -8.63 2.97 15.89
CA LEU A 101 -7.57 2.26 15.17
C LEU A 101 -7.10 3.07 13.96
N VAL A 102 -5.79 3.19 13.80
CA VAL A 102 -5.14 3.70 12.58
C VAL A 102 -4.45 2.55 11.88
N LEU A 103 -4.93 2.21 10.68
CA LEU A 103 -4.31 1.26 9.76
C LEU A 103 -3.52 2.02 8.69
N TYR A 104 -2.34 1.56 8.36
CA TYR A 104 -1.53 2.13 7.29
C TYR A 104 -0.60 1.09 6.70
N SER A 105 -0.23 1.30 5.45
CA SER A 105 0.60 0.35 4.72
C SER A 105 1.92 0.95 4.27
N THR A 106 2.91 0.13 4.01
CA THR A 106 4.14 0.52 3.32
C THR A 106 4.11 0.06 1.86
N PRO A 107 4.69 0.82 0.92
CA PRO A 107 5.04 2.24 1.02
C PRO A 107 3.79 3.12 1.12
N PRO A 108 3.88 4.33 1.66
CA PRO A 108 5.04 5.10 2.05
C PRO A 108 5.44 4.90 3.50
N ILE A 109 6.70 5.23 3.82
CA ILE A 109 7.16 5.32 5.20
C ILE A 109 7.13 6.76 5.75
N THR A 110 6.56 7.68 4.98
CA THR A 110 6.61 9.13 5.24
C THR A 110 5.36 9.69 5.93
N LEU A 111 4.45 8.84 6.43
CA LEU A 111 3.22 9.31 7.10
C LEU A 111 3.32 9.39 8.63
N CYS A 112 4.54 9.29 9.18
CA CYS A 112 4.76 9.20 10.63
C CYS A 112 4.08 10.31 11.44
N ASN A 113 4.16 11.58 11.00
CA ASN A 113 3.60 12.69 11.77
C ASN A 113 2.06 12.74 11.71
N ALA A 114 1.45 12.28 10.62
CA ALA A 114 0.00 12.15 10.51
C ALA A 114 -0.50 11.03 11.45
N ILE A 115 0.17 9.88 11.45
CA ILE A 115 -0.13 8.74 12.33
C ILE A 115 0.06 9.14 13.80
N GLU A 116 1.19 9.76 14.13
CA GLU A 116 1.52 10.20 15.49
C GLU A 116 0.51 11.22 16.02
N TYR A 117 0.06 12.13 15.15
CA TYR A 117 -0.97 13.11 15.50
C TYR A 117 -2.27 12.43 15.93
N VAL A 118 -2.80 11.52 15.10
CA VAL A 118 -4.06 10.82 15.42
C VAL A 118 -3.88 9.92 16.66
N LYS A 119 -2.77 9.18 16.72
CA LYS A 119 -2.47 8.33 17.88
C LYS A 119 -2.49 9.10 19.20
N LYS A 120 -1.87 10.29 19.22
CA LYS A 120 -1.80 11.13 20.43
C LYS A 120 -3.12 11.82 20.75
N ARG A 121 -3.81 12.37 19.73
CA ARG A 121 -5.08 13.07 19.88
C ARG A 121 -6.17 12.15 20.46
N ASP A 122 -6.24 10.94 19.91
CA ASP A 122 -7.39 10.04 20.14
C ASP A 122 -7.06 8.87 21.09
N ASN A 123 -5.78 8.69 21.46
CA ASN A 123 -5.25 7.49 22.10
C ASN A 123 -5.53 6.22 21.26
N ALA A 124 -5.50 6.38 19.93
CA ALA A 124 -5.79 5.33 18.98
C ALA A 124 -4.71 4.25 18.97
N LYS A 125 -5.08 3.00 18.75
CA LYS A 125 -4.15 1.93 18.42
C LYS A 125 -3.67 2.07 16.98
N THR A 126 -2.48 1.55 16.71
CA THR A 126 -1.83 1.67 15.39
C THR A 126 -1.38 0.33 14.88
N TYR A 127 -1.74 0.01 13.65
CA TYR A 127 -1.37 -1.23 12.98
C TYR A 127 -0.72 -0.94 11.61
N LEU A 128 0.52 -1.38 11.46
CA LEU A 128 1.28 -1.27 10.22
C LEU A 128 1.11 -2.54 9.39
N LEU A 129 0.57 -2.41 8.19
CA LEU A 129 0.58 -3.44 7.15
C LEU A 129 1.90 -3.32 6.38
N LEU A 130 2.92 -4.06 6.82
CA LEU A 130 4.28 -3.98 6.27
C LEU A 130 4.39 -4.83 4.99
N LYS A 131 4.12 -4.21 3.84
CA LYS A 131 4.15 -4.86 2.53
C LYS A 131 5.55 -4.89 1.92
N ASP A 132 6.29 -3.79 2.08
CA ASP A 132 7.67 -3.62 1.59
C ASP A 132 8.59 -3.17 2.71
N ILE A 133 9.76 -3.78 2.81
CA ILE A 133 10.83 -3.37 3.73
C ILE A 133 11.67 -2.30 3.03
N PHE A 134 11.18 -1.07 3.03
CA PHE A 134 11.86 0.09 2.49
C PHE A 134 12.61 0.82 3.62
N PRO A 135 13.88 1.26 3.47
CA PRO A 135 14.59 1.47 2.21
C PRO A 135 15.45 0.29 1.72
N GLN A 136 15.45 -0.86 2.41
CA GLN A 136 16.34 -1.97 2.03
C GLN A 136 16.02 -2.52 0.64
N ASN A 137 14.75 -2.71 0.30
CA ASN A 137 14.36 -3.17 -1.05
C ASN A 137 14.88 -2.25 -2.16
N ALA A 138 14.93 -0.93 -1.92
CA ALA A 138 15.50 0.02 -2.89
C ALA A 138 17.02 -0.11 -3.02
N VAL A 139 17.73 -0.52 -1.96
CA VAL A 139 19.17 -0.83 -2.02
C VAL A 139 19.40 -2.10 -2.83
N ASP A 140 18.63 -3.16 -2.57
CA ASP A 140 18.74 -4.45 -3.25
C ASP A 140 18.45 -4.32 -4.76
N LEU A 141 17.56 -3.41 -5.14
CA LEU A 141 17.25 -3.08 -6.53
C LEU A 141 18.27 -2.11 -7.18
N GLY A 142 19.29 -1.63 -6.42
CA GLY A 142 20.29 -0.67 -6.90
C GLY A 142 19.75 0.75 -7.11
N MET A 143 18.59 1.07 -6.56
CA MET A 143 17.99 2.42 -6.63
C MET A 143 18.58 3.36 -5.57
N LEU A 144 18.92 2.83 -4.39
CA LEU A 144 19.63 3.50 -3.30
C LEU A 144 20.98 2.83 -3.02
N SER A 145 21.82 3.52 -2.25
CA SER A 145 23.10 2.99 -1.75
C SER A 145 23.23 3.38 -0.28
N LYS A 146 23.94 2.54 0.51
CA LYS A 146 24.26 2.84 1.91
C LYS A 146 25.43 3.79 2.07
N SER A 147 26.13 4.13 0.98
CA SER A 147 27.32 5.00 0.95
C SER A 147 27.18 6.16 -0.03
N GLY A 148 28.10 7.14 0.06
CA GLY A 148 28.11 8.33 -0.78
C GLY A 148 26.89 9.23 -0.59
N ALA A 149 26.59 10.06 -1.59
CA ALA A 149 25.45 10.99 -1.55
C ALA A 149 24.10 10.27 -1.41
N LYS A 150 23.93 9.12 -2.06
CA LYS A 150 22.74 8.27 -1.89
C LYS A 150 22.61 7.69 -0.47
N GLY A 151 23.72 7.58 0.28
CA GLY A 151 23.73 7.11 1.66
C GLY A 151 23.05 8.08 2.63
N ILE A 152 23.08 9.39 2.35
CA ILE A 152 22.35 10.40 3.15
C ILE A 152 20.84 10.16 3.01
N LEU A 153 20.38 9.95 1.78
CA LEU A 153 18.98 9.65 1.52
C LEU A 153 18.54 8.31 2.13
N TYR A 154 19.42 7.29 2.06
CA TYR A 154 19.17 6.02 2.74
C TYR A 154 19.01 6.20 4.26
N LYS A 155 19.92 6.95 4.91
CA LYS A 155 19.84 7.24 6.35
C LYS A 155 18.56 7.97 6.73
N TYR A 156 18.14 8.95 5.92
CA TYR A 156 16.87 9.66 6.12
C TYR A 156 15.67 8.69 6.11
N PHE A 157 15.56 7.87 5.08
CA PHE A 157 14.47 6.90 4.99
C PHE A 157 14.55 5.82 6.05
N ARG A 158 15.76 5.38 6.42
CA ARG A 158 15.96 4.40 7.49
C ARG A 158 15.49 4.95 8.84
N ASN A 159 15.71 6.22 9.13
CA ASN A 159 15.20 6.87 10.32
C ASN A 159 13.65 6.99 10.31
N LYS A 160 13.07 7.27 9.15
CA LYS A 160 11.59 7.27 8.98
C LYS A 160 11.00 5.88 9.22
N GLU A 161 11.62 4.83 8.69
CA GLU A 161 11.22 3.45 8.91
C GLU A 161 11.27 3.09 10.40
N LYS A 162 12.38 3.39 11.09
CA LYS A 162 12.50 3.18 12.54
C LYS A 162 11.42 3.93 13.32
N LYS A 163 11.18 5.19 12.97
CA LYS A 163 10.10 5.97 13.59
C LYS A 163 8.73 5.32 13.36
N LEU A 164 8.47 4.80 12.15
CA LEU A 164 7.22 4.12 11.82
C LEU A 164 7.03 2.86 12.67
N TYR A 165 8.07 2.03 12.82
CA TYR A 165 8.03 0.86 13.68
C TYR A 165 7.82 1.21 15.16
N ALA A 166 8.46 2.27 15.65
CA ALA A 166 8.28 2.75 17.03
C ALA A 166 6.86 3.25 17.30
N LEU A 167 6.22 3.89 16.32
CA LEU A 167 4.84 4.37 16.41
C LEU A 167 3.81 3.25 16.38
N SER A 168 4.14 2.12 15.73
CA SER A 168 3.22 0.99 15.55
C SER A 168 3.04 0.20 16.85
N ASP A 169 1.80 -0.05 17.24
CA ASP A 169 1.48 -0.98 18.34
C ASP A 169 1.57 -2.43 17.85
N ARG A 170 1.28 -2.67 16.56
CA ARG A 170 1.44 -3.95 15.86
C ARG A 170 2.01 -3.73 14.46
N ILE A 171 2.76 -4.72 13.97
CA ILE A 171 3.40 -4.74 12.64
C ILE A 171 3.09 -6.09 12.01
N GLY A 172 2.23 -6.10 11.00
CA GLY A 172 1.89 -7.27 10.22
C GLY A 172 2.78 -7.40 8.99
N CYS A 173 3.60 -8.44 8.95
CA CYS A 173 4.53 -8.76 7.87
C CYS A 173 3.92 -9.77 6.90
N MET A 174 4.39 -9.76 5.64
CA MET A 174 3.88 -10.63 4.58
C MET A 174 4.21 -12.12 4.78
N SER A 175 5.27 -12.44 5.53
CA SER A 175 5.74 -13.81 5.77
C SER A 175 6.60 -13.88 7.01
N GLN A 176 6.89 -15.11 7.48
CA GLN A 176 7.80 -15.32 8.60
C GLN A 176 9.21 -14.79 8.27
N ALA A 177 9.68 -14.93 7.05
CA ALA A 177 10.98 -14.37 6.63
C ALA A 177 11.05 -12.84 6.78
N ASN A 178 9.93 -12.14 6.53
CA ASN A 178 9.86 -10.70 6.77
C ASN A 178 9.88 -10.38 8.28
N VAL A 179 9.19 -11.15 9.11
CA VAL A 179 9.23 -11.03 10.59
C VAL A 179 10.67 -11.17 11.08
N ASP A 180 11.34 -12.25 10.66
CA ASP A 180 12.72 -12.55 11.06
C ASP A 180 13.67 -11.43 10.62
N TYR A 181 13.48 -10.93 9.39
CA TYR A 181 14.26 -9.80 8.87
C TYR A 181 14.07 -8.53 9.69
N VAL A 182 12.82 -8.16 9.99
CA VAL A 182 12.49 -6.96 10.77
C VAL A 182 13.14 -7.04 12.15
N LEU A 183 12.98 -8.15 12.86
CA LEU A 183 13.53 -8.35 14.21
C LEU A 183 15.06 -8.37 14.21
N LYS A 184 15.67 -9.05 13.23
CA LYS A 184 17.14 -9.12 13.09
C LYS A 184 17.77 -7.73 12.87
N HIS A 185 17.11 -6.86 12.07
CA HIS A 185 17.67 -5.56 11.68
C HIS A 185 17.17 -4.39 12.50
N ASN A 186 16.25 -4.64 13.45
CA ASN A 186 15.68 -3.66 14.35
C ASN A 186 15.55 -4.25 15.77
N PRO A 187 16.69 -4.48 16.47
CA PRO A 187 16.67 -5.10 17.79
C PRO A 187 15.91 -4.28 18.84
N GLU A 188 15.66 -2.99 18.55
CA GLU A 188 14.84 -2.11 19.36
C GLU A 188 13.34 -2.39 19.28
N VAL A 189 12.89 -3.16 18.27
CA VAL A 189 11.48 -3.53 18.09
C VAL A 189 11.16 -4.75 18.94
N ASN A 190 10.18 -4.62 19.83
CA ASN A 190 9.71 -5.74 20.63
C ASN A 190 9.07 -6.82 19.73
N SER A 191 9.55 -8.06 19.83
CA SER A 191 9.07 -9.19 19.03
C SER A 191 7.57 -9.43 19.17
N SER A 192 6.98 -9.18 20.32
CA SER A 192 5.54 -9.33 20.55
C SER A 192 4.67 -8.40 19.71
N LYS A 193 5.26 -7.36 19.08
CA LYS A 193 4.57 -6.44 18.18
C LYS A 193 4.54 -6.93 16.73
N VAL A 194 5.38 -7.87 16.35
CA VAL A 194 5.60 -8.29 14.96
C VAL A 194 4.98 -9.65 14.72
N GLU A 195 4.14 -9.74 13.73
CA GLU A 195 3.39 -10.94 13.41
C GLU A 195 3.28 -11.15 11.89
N VAL A 196 2.91 -12.36 11.48
CA VAL A 196 2.61 -12.66 10.07
C VAL A 196 1.18 -12.20 9.76
N CYS A 197 1.05 -11.30 8.80
CA CYS A 197 -0.23 -10.78 8.30
C CYS A 197 -0.13 -10.63 6.77
N PRO A 198 -0.27 -11.72 6.01
CA PRO A 198 -0.16 -11.69 4.55
C PRO A 198 -1.31 -10.92 3.91
N ASN A 199 -1.13 -10.52 2.65
CA ASN A 199 -2.23 -9.99 1.87
C ASN A 199 -3.30 -11.07 1.71
N CYS A 200 -4.56 -10.67 1.85
CA CYS A 200 -5.72 -11.48 1.56
C CYS A 200 -6.69 -10.72 0.67
N VAL A 201 -7.47 -11.44 -0.08
CA VAL A 201 -8.59 -10.94 -0.87
C VAL A 201 -9.82 -11.80 -0.61
N GLU A 202 -10.99 -11.24 -0.76
CA GLU A 202 -12.23 -11.99 -0.70
C GLU A 202 -12.30 -12.98 -1.87
N PRO A 203 -12.55 -14.27 -1.64
CA PRO A 203 -12.70 -15.23 -2.72
C PRO A 203 -13.91 -14.87 -3.59
N VAL A 204 -13.69 -14.73 -4.89
CA VAL A 204 -14.74 -14.49 -5.88
C VAL A 204 -14.76 -15.65 -6.85
N ASP A 205 -15.92 -16.24 -7.08
CA ASP A 205 -16.07 -17.23 -8.14
C ASP A 205 -15.97 -16.55 -9.50
N MET A 206 -14.87 -16.80 -10.20
CA MET A 206 -14.57 -16.31 -11.52
C MET A 206 -14.73 -17.40 -12.59
N SER A 207 -15.40 -18.50 -12.27
CA SER A 207 -15.67 -19.56 -13.22
C SER A 207 -16.52 -19.05 -14.39
N VAL A 208 -16.21 -19.53 -15.57
CA VAL A 208 -16.92 -19.17 -16.80
C VAL A 208 -17.39 -20.44 -17.49
N SER A 209 -18.54 -20.39 -18.18
CA SER A 209 -19.00 -21.51 -18.97
C SER A 209 -18.08 -21.77 -20.18
N GLU A 210 -18.17 -22.96 -20.76
CA GLU A 210 -17.37 -23.29 -21.94
C GLU A 210 -17.70 -22.36 -23.12
N GLU A 211 -18.98 -21.99 -23.30
CA GLU A 211 -19.39 -21.05 -24.33
C GLU A 211 -18.76 -19.67 -24.12
N GLN A 212 -18.74 -19.18 -22.87
CA GLN A 212 -18.10 -17.92 -22.52
C GLN A 212 -16.59 -17.98 -22.77
N ARG A 213 -15.95 -19.10 -22.42
CA ARG A 213 -14.52 -19.33 -22.66
C ARG A 213 -14.20 -19.26 -24.14
N ILE A 214 -15.01 -19.94 -24.98
CA ILE A 214 -14.85 -19.94 -26.44
C ILE A 214 -15.04 -18.51 -26.99
N ALA A 215 -16.10 -17.82 -26.57
CA ALA A 215 -16.40 -16.47 -27.03
C ALA A 215 -15.27 -15.48 -26.69
N ILE A 216 -14.70 -15.56 -25.47
CA ILE A 216 -13.57 -14.73 -25.05
C ILE A 216 -12.34 -15.03 -25.93
N ARG A 217 -12.02 -16.31 -26.16
CA ARG A 217 -10.88 -16.69 -26.98
C ARG A 217 -11.03 -16.21 -28.43
N GLN A 218 -12.21 -16.37 -29.01
CA GLN A 218 -12.50 -15.87 -30.34
C GLN A 218 -12.37 -14.34 -30.44
N LYS A 219 -12.96 -13.64 -29.48
CA LYS A 219 -12.89 -12.16 -29.40
C LYS A 219 -11.45 -11.63 -29.41
N TYR A 220 -10.52 -12.34 -28.75
CA TYR A 220 -9.11 -11.92 -28.62
C TYR A 220 -8.15 -12.66 -29.55
N GLY A 221 -8.66 -13.46 -30.50
CA GLY A 221 -7.85 -14.22 -31.45
C GLY A 221 -6.94 -15.27 -30.78
N ILE A 222 -7.36 -15.82 -29.65
CA ILE A 222 -6.61 -16.85 -28.91
C ILE A 222 -7.00 -18.23 -29.43
N PRO A 223 -6.05 -19.08 -29.86
CA PRO A 223 -6.36 -20.44 -30.32
C PRO A 223 -7.13 -21.26 -29.29
N LEU A 224 -8.14 -21.99 -29.72
CA LEU A 224 -8.98 -22.79 -28.83
C LEU A 224 -8.27 -24.05 -28.31
N ASP A 225 -7.36 -24.60 -29.08
CA ASP A 225 -6.61 -25.84 -28.84
C ASP A 225 -5.30 -25.63 -28.08
N LYS A 226 -4.88 -24.37 -27.82
CA LYS A 226 -3.61 -24.07 -27.16
C LYS A 226 -3.77 -23.80 -25.67
N LYS A 227 -2.77 -24.20 -24.89
CA LYS A 227 -2.63 -23.73 -23.51
C LYS A 227 -2.24 -22.25 -23.55
N VAL A 228 -2.83 -21.47 -22.65
CA VAL A 228 -2.58 -20.04 -22.56
C VAL A 228 -1.98 -19.73 -21.18
N PHE A 229 -0.82 -19.11 -21.18
CA PHE A 229 -0.18 -18.58 -19.99
C PHE A 229 -0.29 -17.06 -20.02
N VAL A 230 -0.86 -16.48 -18.97
CA VAL A 230 -1.04 -15.02 -18.86
C VAL A 230 -0.16 -14.51 -17.72
N TYR A 231 0.67 -13.53 -18.01
CA TYR A 231 1.35 -12.74 -17.01
C TYR A 231 0.59 -11.42 -16.81
N GLY A 232 0.04 -11.23 -15.60
CA GLY A 232 -0.61 -9.99 -15.21
C GLY A 232 0.18 -9.27 -14.13
N GLY A 233 0.62 -8.03 -14.39
CA GLY A 233 1.36 -7.24 -13.43
C GLY A 233 2.30 -6.21 -14.07
N ASN A 234 3.04 -5.50 -13.22
CA ASN A 234 4.06 -4.56 -13.69
C ASN A 234 5.22 -5.29 -14.39
N LEU A 235 5.80 -4.65 -15.42
CA LEU A 235 6.99 -5.15 -16.11
C LEU A 235 8.28 -4.53 -15.54
N GLY A 236 8.29 -4.28 -14.24
CA GLY A 236 9.42 -3.64 -13.55
C GLY A 236 10.54 -4.61 -13.18
N LYS A 237 11.66 -4.05 -12.74
CA LYS A 237 12.84 -4.81 -12.28
C LYS A 237 12.51 -5.80 -11.14
N PRO A 238 11.66 -5.44 -10.14
CA PRO A 238 11.32 -6.35 -9.05
C PRO A 238 10.61 -7.64 -9.49
N GLN A 239 9.92 -7.61 -10.63
CA GLN A 239 9.15 -8.74 -11.16
C GLN A 239 10.00 -9.78 -11.89
N GLY A 240 11.29 -9.53 -12.05
CA GLY A 240 12.20 -10.50 -12.66
C GLY A 240 11.87 -10.87 -14.12
N ILE A 241 11.36 -9.93 -14.91
CA ILE A 241 10.96 -10.16 -16.30
C ILE A 241 12.02 -10.88 -17.15
N PRO A 242 13.34 -10.56 -17.03
CA PRO A 242 14.37 -11.31 -17.74
C PRO A 242 14.40 -12.81 -17.38
N PHE A 243 14.07 -13.16 -16.14
CA PHE A 243 13.95 -14.57 -15.72
C PHE A 243 12.73 -15.22 -16.38
N LEU A 244 11.56 -14.57 -16.36
CA LEU A 244 10.36 -15.06 -17.03
C LEU A 244 10.60 -15.32 -18.52
N ILE A 245 11.27 -14.39 -19.22
CA ILE A 245 11.63 -14.56 -20.64
C ILE A 245 12.53 -15.78 -20.85
N ARG A 246 13.50 -16.02 -19.95
CA ARG A 246 14.34 -17.22 -20.04
C ARG A 246 13.52 -18.50 -19.86
N CYS A 247 12.60 -18.52 -18.89
CA CYS A 247 11.69 -19.67 -18.70
C CYS A 247 10.88 -19.96 -19.96
N LEU A 248 10.29 -18.92 -20.57
CA LEU A 248 9.49 -19.08 -21.80
C LEU A 248 10.34 -19.58 -22.97
N ARG A 249 11.61 -19.14 -23.08
CA ARG A 249 12.52 -19.63 -24.14
C ARG A 249 12.87 -21.11 -23.98
N VAL A 250 13.08 -21.56 -22.73
CA VAL A 250 13.37 -22.97 -22.44
C VAL A 250 12.14 -23.84 -22.64
N ALA A 251 10.95 -23.32 -22.33
CA ALA A 251 9.69 -24.02 -22.48
C ALA A 251 9.11 -23.98 -23.91
N LYS A 252 9.82 -23.42 -24.89
CA LYS A 252 9.32 -23.26 -26.27
C LYS A 252 8.98 -24.58 -26.95
N ASP A 253 9.68 -25.63 -26.58
CA ASP A 253 9.60 -26.96 -27.21
C ASP A 253 8.81 -27.97 -26.34
N ILE A 254 8.13 -27.50 -25.28
CA ILE A 254 7.21 -28.26 -24.41
C ILE A 254 5.75 -27.92 -24.78
#